data_f578a0e84b291143938cbafd18e70094
#
_entry.id   f578a0e84b291143938cbafd18e70094
#
_cell.length_a   1.000
_cell.length_b   1.000
_cell.length_c   1.000
_cell.angle_alpha   90.00
_cell.angle_beta   90.00
_cell.angle_gamma   90.00
#
_symmetry.space_group_name_H-M   'P 1'
#
loop_
_entity.id
_entity.type
_entity.pdbx_description
1 polymer ?
#
loop_
_entity_poly.entity_id
_entity_poly.type
_entity_poly.pdbx_seq_one_letter_code
_entity_poly.pdbx_strand_id
1 'polypeptide(L)'
;MTIRKTIAVLSAASLAFTAAACSSDSDSEGSGGDKGTITMGYLPSWTDGLSTAYLLENKLEAAGYDVKHEELTDAAVLYAGLANGDIDIYPSAWSEKTHEQYMDKYSDDIEDLGSYYDNAILTWAVPEYMEEINSIEDLKAKSADFDGTVVGIEPGAGLTEASKKAIKDYGLDEDGYNLSTSSTPAMLSELQTAVDKEDDIVVTLWRPFWANSKFPVKDLEDPKGSLGDPESLHWLARNDFSNDFPDVAEWLGDLKLDDEQYGSLEDTVVNQHDEGEEPDAVQEWLDTIPDVVKDINSRRAVAQAPRSVVGAGR
;
A
#
# COMPACT_ATOMS: atom_id res chain seq x y z
N MET A 1 -19.31 -61.01 -26.42
CA MET A 1 -19.65 -62.13 -25.53
C MET A 1 -19.36 -61.65 -24.11
N THR A 2 -20.21 -61.31 -23.20
CA THR A 2 -21.58 -61.62 -22.85
C THR A 2 -22.05 -60.57 -21.87
N ILE A 3 -23.23 -60.07 -22.12
CA ILE A 3 -24.06 -59.16 -21.29
C ILE A 3 -24.47 -59.87 -20.00
N ARG A 4 -24.51 -59.16 -18.87
CA ARG A 4 -25.55 -59.39 -17.85
C ARG A 4 -25.92 -58.09 -17.13
N LYS A 5 -27.18 -57.69 -17.35
CA LYS A 5 -27.99 -56.70 -16.60
C LYS A 5 -28.54 -57.38 -15.33
N THR A 6 -28.72 -56.60 -14.28
CA THR A 6 -29.78 -56.77 -13.25
C THR A 6 -29.94 -55.42 -12.53
N ILE A 7 -30.93 -54.63 -12.69
CA ILE A 7 -32.35 -54.42 -12.31
C ILE A 7 -32.54 -54.40 -10.79
N ALA A 8 -32.77 -53.15 -10.33
CA ALA A 8 -33.73 -52.55 -9.41
C ALA A 8 -34.14 -53.25 -8.10
N VAL A 9 -34.23 -52.44 -7.02
CA VAL A 9 -35.45 -52.35 -6.19
C VAL A 9 -35.53 -50.97 -5.55
N LEU A 10 -36.65 -50.28 -5.77
CA LEU A 10 -37.19 -49.13 -5.01
C LEU A 10 -37.59 -49.58 -3.63
N SER A 11 -37.37 -48.70 -2.64
CA SER A 11 -38.18 -48.67 -1.42
C SER A 11 -38.35 -47.22 -0.98
N ALA A 12 -39.55 -46.73 -1.16
CA ALA A 12 -40.08 -45.51 -0.58
C ALA A 12 -40.51 -45.80 0.88
N ALA A 13 -40.17 -44.93 1.80
CA ALA A 13 -40.83 -44.87 3.11
C ALA A 13 -40.96 -43.41 3.55
N SER A 14 -42.17 -43.09 3.87
CA SER A 14 -42.77 -41.78 4.06
C SER A 14 -42.60 -41.23 5.49
N LEU A 15 -42.58 -39.88 5.56
CA LEU A 15 -43.15 -38.97 6.60
C LEU A 15 -43.04 -39.29 8.09
N ALA A 16 -42.44 -38.32 8.81
CA ALA A 16 -43.10 -37.78 10.01
C ALA A 16 -42.63 -36.34 10.25
N PHE A 17 -43.53 -35.37 10.09
CA PHE A 17 -43.44 -34.01 10.63
C PHE A 17 -43.61 -34.09 12.15
N THR A 18 -42.63 -33.51 12.90
CA THR A 18 -42.86 -33.03 14.25
C THR A 18 -42.38 -31.62 14.38
N ALA A 19 -43.33 -30.69 14.37
CA ALA A 19 -43.12 -29.33 14.86
C ALA A 19 -42.97 -29.40 16.38
N ALA A 20 -41.83 -29.00 16.89
CA ALA A 20 -41.64 -28.65 18.29
C ALA A 20 -41.15 -27.19 18.31
N ALA A 21 -42.09 -26.28 18.62
CA ALA A 21 -41.77 -24.94 19.07
C ALA A 21 -41.25 -25.05 20.51
N CYS A 22 -39.99 -24.68 20.72
CA CYS A 22 -39.49 -24.32 22.04
C CYS A 22 -38.78 -22.96 21.89
N SER A 23 -39.45 -21.95 22.42
CA SER A 23 -38.82 -20.70 22.81
C SER A 23 -37.86 -20.99 23.95
N SER A 24 -36.63 -20.64 23.79
CA SER A 24 -35.69 -20.40 24.88
C SER A 24 -34.86 -19.20 24.52
N ASP A 25 -35.00 -18.17 25.35
CA ASP A 25 -34.07 -17.07 25.47
C ASP A 25 -32.68 -17.68 25.60
N SER A 26 -31.79 -17.31 24.70
CA SER A 26 -30.39 -17.56 24.82
C SER A 26 -29.70 -16.24 24.49
N ASP A 27 -29.05 -15.73 25.50
CA ASP A 27 -28.12 -14.64 25.45
C ASP A 27 -27.23 -14.76 24.23
N SER A 28 -27.31 -13.80 23.33
CA SER A 28 -26.40 -13.65 22.19
C SER A 28 -25.09 -13.09 22.72
N GLU A 29 -24.20 -13.97 23.16
CA GLU A 29 -22.79 -13.64 23.12
C GLU A 29 -22.37 -13.53 21.66
N GLY A 30 -21.66 -12.42 21.34
CA GLY A 30 -21.35 -11.96 20.02
C GLY A 30 -20.82 -13.01 19.06
N SER A 31 -21.69 -13.42 18.14
CA SER A 31 -21.26 -13.97 16.87
C SER A 31 -20.83 -12.81 16.01
N GLY A 32 -19.52 -12.58 15.86
CA GLY A 32 -18.96 -11.79 14.79
C GLY A 32 -19.42 -12.44 13.48
N GLY A 33 -20.48 -11.92 12.88
CA GLY A 33 -20.92 -12.35 11.55
C GLY A 33 -19.84 -11.97 10.56
N ASP A 34 -19.57 -12.85 9.62
CA ASP A 34 -18.76 -12.60 8.44
C ASP A 34 -19.29 -11.31 7.77
N LYS A 35 -18.48 -10.23 7.80
CA LYS A 35 -18.81 -8.92 7.24
C LYS A 35 -18.46 -8.82 5.75
N GLY A 36 -17.90 -9.86 5.19
CA GLY A 36 -17.44 -9.94 3.81
C GLY A 36 -15.91 -9.94 3.70
N THR A 37 -15.46 -10.24 2.51
CA THR A 37 -14.02 -10.27 2.16
C THR A 37 -13.64 -8.95 1.50
N ILE A 38 -12.47 -8.41 1.85
CA ILE A 38 -11.86 -7.24 1.22
C ILE A 38 -10.50 -7.68 0.65
N THR A 39 -10.32 -7.50 -0.66
CA THR A 39 -9.08 -7.83 -1.37
C THR A 39 -8.24 -6.57 -1.52
N MET A 40 -7.02 -6.58 -1.00
CA MET A 40 -6.06 -5.48 -1.15
C MET A 40 -5.01 -5.84 -2.19
N GLY A 41 -4.78 -4.93 -3.16
CA GLY A 41 -3.74 -5.08 -4.16
C GLY A 41 -2.59 -4.12 -3.90
N TYR A 42 -1.34 -4.62 -4.00
CA TYR A 42 -0.14 -3.82 -3.85
C TYR A 42 1.08 -4.49 -4.48
N LEU A 43 2.18 -3.76 -4.59
CA LEU A 43 3.46 -4.29 -5.00
C LEU A 43 4.33 -4.49 -3.75
N PRO A 44 4.72 -5.72 -3.37
CA PRO A 44 5.50 -5.96 -2.15
C PRO A 44 6.84 -5.22 -2.11
N SER A 45 7.43 -4.96 -3.29
CA SER A 45 8.67 -4.19 -3.42
C SER A 45 8.51 -2.69 -3.11
N TRP A 46 7.29 -2.19 -3.12
CA TRP A 46 6.93 -0.83 -2.70
C TRP A 46 6.39 -0.90 -1.27
N THR A 47 7.31 -0.75 -0.34
CA THR A 47 7.07 -1.08 1.07
C THR A 47 6.11 -0.14 1.78
N ASP A 48 5.85 1.03 1.21
CA ASP A 48 4.76 1.91 1.58
C ASP A 48 3.39 1.22 1.44
N GLY A 49 3.14 0.57 0.29
CA GLY A 49 1.94 -0.23 0.03
C GLY A 49 1.89 -1.52 0.85
N LEU A 50 3.03 -2.20 1.01
CA LEU A 50 3.14 -3.42 1.84
C LEU A 50 2.76 -3.10 3.29
N SER A 51 3.42 -2.12 3.91
CA SER A 51 3.23 -1.81 5.33
C SER A 51 1.81 -1.34 5.63
N THR A 52 1.23 -0.52 4.74
CA THR A 52 -0.17 -0.07 4.90
C THR A 52 -1.17 -1.19 4.64
N ALA A 53 -0.91 -2.13 3.72
CA ALA A 53 -1.78 -3.28 3.51
C ALA A 53 -1.91 -4.13 4.79
N TYR A 54 -0.80 -4.46 5.44
CA TYR A 54 -0.83 -5.22 6.69
C TYR A 54 -1.39 -4.41 7.88
N LEU A 55 -1.22 -3.08 7.89
CA LEU A 55 -1.90 -2.22 8.86
C LEU A 55 -3.42 -2.29 8.70
N LEU A 56 -3.91 -2.23 7.45
CA LEU A 56 -5.34 -2.37 7.17
C LEU A 56 -5.85 -3.77 7.50
N GLU A 57 -5.11 -4.84 7.16
CA GLU A 57 -5.46 -6.22 7.50
C GLU A 57 -5.72 -6.35 9.00
N ASN A 58 -4.76 -5.94 9.86
CA ASN A 58 -4.90 -6.01 11.31
C ASN A 58 -6.21 -5.37 11.82
N LYS A 59 -6.54 -4.19 11.31
CA LYS A 59 -7.74 -3.46 11.74
C LYS A 59 -9.05 -3.99 11.15
N LEU A 60 -9.01 -4.45 9.91
CA LEU A 60 -10.18 -5.02 9.23
C LEU A 60 -10.54 -6.39 9.83
N GLU A 61 -9.57 -7.25 10.07
CA GLU A 61 -9.78 -8.55 10.71
C GLU A 61 -10.30 -8.40 12.14
N ALA A 62 -9.73 -7.47 12.93
CA ALA A 62 -10.23 -7.14 14.27
C ALA A 62 -11.68 -6.62 14.23
N ALA A 63 -12.10 -6.02 13.11
CA ALA A 63 -13.47 -5.58 12.90
C ALA A 63 -14.40 -6.68 12.36
N GLY A 64 -13.88 -7.86 11.98
CA GLY A 64 -14.62 -9.05 11.53
C GLY A 64 -14.78 -9.16 10.02
N TYR A 65 -13.92 -8.50 9.25
CA TYR A 65 -13.79 -8.73 7.81
C TYR A 65 -12.78 -9.85 7.54
N ASP A 66 -12.92 -10.52 6.41
CA ASP A 66 -11.89 -11.43 5.87
C ASP A 66 -11.03 -10.62 4.89
N VAL A 67 -9.70 -10.69 5.02
CA VAL A 67 -8.79 -9.93 4.19
C VAL A 67 -8.01 -10.85 3.26
N LYS A 68 -7.84 -10.43 2.01
CA LYS A 68 -7.00 -11.09 1.02
C LYS A 68 -5.99 -10.14 0.44
N HIS A 69 -4.79 -10.64 0.23
CA HIS A 69 -3.71 -9.92 -0.41
C HIS A 69 -3.53 -10.41 -1.85
N GLU A 70 -3.54 -9.47 -2.79
CA GLU A 70 -3.19 -9.69 -4.18
C GLU A 70 -1.85 -8.99 -4.45
N GLU A 71 -0.78 -9.76 -4.42
CA GLU A 71 0.58 -9.27 -4.64
C GLU A 71 0.85 -9.15 -6.14
N LEU A 72 1.22 -7.96 -6.58
CA LEU A 72 1.44 -7.62 -7.97
C LEU A 72 2.88 -7.14 -8.20
N THR A 73 3.29 -7.14 -9.46
CA THR A 73 4.64 -6.70 -9.87
C THR A 73 4.63 -5.52 -10.82
N ASP A 74 3.43 -5.01 -11.14
CA ASP A 74 3.26 -3.93 -12.13
C ASP A 74 2.07 -3.04 -11.76
N ALA A 75 2.30 -1.72 -11.73
CA ALA A 75 1.27 -0.74 -11.38
C ALA A 75 0.11 -0.68 -12.38
N ALA A 76 0.36 -0.93 -13.67
CA ALA A 76 -0.71 -0.92 -14.65
C ALA A 76 -1.69 -2.09 -14.44
N VAL A 77 -1.20 -3.25 -13.96
CA VAL A 77 -2.03 -4.41 -13.60
C VAL A 77 -2.83 -4.09 -12.33
N LEU A 78 -2.20 -3.45 -11.33
CA LEU A 78 -2.86 -3.02 -10.10
C LEU A 78 -4.05 -2.08 -10.38
N TYR A 79 -3.80 -0.99 -11.12
CA TYR A 79 -4.86 -0.02 -11.46
C TYR A 79 -5.97 -0.63 -12.33
N ALA A 80 -5.63 -1.54 -13.24
CA ALA A 80 -6.62 -2.26 -14.02
C ALA A 80 -7.46 -3.20 -13.14
N GLY A 81 -6.85 -3.92 -12.19
CA GLY A 81 -7.53 -4.78 -11.24
C GLY A 81 -8.50 -3.99 -10.34
N LEU A 82 -8.06 -2.81 -9.86
CA LEU A 82 -8.90 -1.92 -9.07
C LEU A 82 -10.11 -1.41 -9.88
N ALA A 83 -9.87 -0.90 -11.09
CA ALA A 83 -10.93 -0.38 -11.97
C ALA A 83 -11.92 -1.46 -12.43
N ASN A 84 -11.48 -2.73 -12.57
CA ASN A 84 -12.34 -3.86 -12.92
C ASN A 84 -13.08 -4.47 -11.72
N GLY A 85 -12.71 -4.10 -10.48
CA GLY A 85 -13.26 -4.67 -9.26
C GLY A 85 -12.70 -6.04 -8.89
N ASP A 86 -11.55 -6.43 -9.44
CA ASP A 86 -10.81 -7.63 -9.03
C ASP A 86 -10.06 -7.40 -7.70
N ILE A 87 -9.77 -6.13 -7.40
CA ILE A 87 -9.15 -5.60 -6.18
C ILE A 87 -10.13 -4.61 -5.57
N ASP A 88 -10.32 -4.67 -4.25
CA ASP A 88 -11.20 -3.75 -3.53
C ASP A 88 -10.49 -2.46 -3.12
N ILE A 89 -9.25 -2.55 -2.64
CA ILE A 89 -8.46 -1.41 -2.13
C ILE A 89 -7.02 -1.47 -2.67
N TYR A 90 -6.51 -0.32 -3.09
CA TYR A 90 -5.08 -0.04 -3.23
C TYR A 90 -4.64 0.87 -2.07
N PRO A 91 -3.82 0.38 -1.12
CA PRO A 91 -3.61 1.04 0.16
C PRO A 91 -2.52 2.13 0.17
N SER A 92 -1.86 2.42 -0.94
CA SER A 92 -0.83 3.47 -1.02
C SER A 92 -0.69 4.04 -2.42
N ALA A 93 -1.68 4.82 -2.85
CA ALA A 93 -1.69 5.39 -4.19
C ALA A 93 -1.09 6.80 -4.20
N TRP A 94 -0.11 7.01 -5.08
CA TRP A 94 0.47 8.30 -5.45
C TRP A 94 -0.34 8.93 -6.58
N SER A 95 -1.64 9.20 -6.32
CA SER A 95 -2.65 9.45 -7.35
C SER A 95 -2.67 10.87 -7.88
N GLU A 96 -2.06 11.83 -7.18
CA GLU A 96 -2.16 13.24 -7.56
C GLU A 96 -1.24 13.61 -8.74
N LYS A 97 -0.05 13.00 -8.81
CA LYS A 97 1.00 13.34 -9.80
C LYS A 97 1.73 12.11 -10.32
N THR A 98 2.33 11.33 -9.45
CA THR A 98 3.20 10.20 -9.81
C THR A 98 2.47 9.14 -10.63
N HIS A 99 1.21 8.86 -10.28
CA HIS A 99 0.35 7.92 -10.99
C HIS A 99 -0.70 8.59 -11.90
N GLU A 100 -0.52 9.87 -12.27
CA GLU A 100 -1.43 10.62 -13.14
C GLU A 100 -1.82 9.83 -14.39
N GLN A 101 -0.86 9.16 -15.04
CA GLN A 101 -1.12 8.34 -16.23
C GLN A 101 -2.16 7.22 -16.02
N TYR A 102 -2.27 6.69 -14.81
CA TYR A 102 -3.27 5.67 -14.46
C TYR A 102 -4.58 6.32 -14.05
N MET A 103 -4.53 7.42 -13.32
CA MET A 103 -5.73 8.19 -12.96
C MET A 103 -6.42 8.77 -14.19
N ASP A 104 -5.67 9.30 -15.18
CA ASP A 104 -6.22 9.74 -16.47
C ASP A 104 -7.03 8.66 -17.18
N LYS A 105 -6.64 7.40 -16.99
CA LYS A 105 -7.28 6.26 -17.65
C LYS A 105 -8.43 5.65 -16.87
N TYR A 106 -8.37 5.67 -15.55
CA TYR A 106 -9.21 4.82 -14.70
C TYR A 106 -10.00 5.60 -13.63
N SER A 107 -9.84 6.94 -13.51
CA SER A 107 -10.49 7.71 -12.45
C SER A 107 -12.02 7.63 -12.43
N ASP A 108 -12.64 7.38 -13.59
CA ASP A 108 -14.11 7.19 -13.68
C ASP A 108 -14.57 5.85 -13.05
N ASP A 109 -13.65 4.90 -12.88
CA ASP A 109 -13.89 3.54 -12.39
C ASP A 109 -13.28 3.28 -11.01
N ILE A 110 -12.77 4.32 -10.33
CA ILE A 110 -12.08 4.24 -9.04
C ILE A 110 -12.64 5.29 -8.08
N GLU A 111 -12.84 4.91 -6.81
CA GLU A 111 -13.14 5.84 -5.72
C GLU A 111 -11.88 6.26 -4.99
N ASP A 112 -11.73 7.56 -4.72
CA ASP A 112 -10.72 8.10 -3.81
C ASP A 112 -11.35 8.25 -2.42
N LEU A 113 -10.86 7.48 -1.46
CA LEU A 113 -11.35 7.47 -0.07
C LEU A 113 -10.65 8.49 0.82
N GLY A 114 -9.71 9.25 0.27
CA GLY A 114 -8.97 10.31 0.94
C GLY A 114 -7.49 10.00 1.14
N SER A 115 -6.72 11.07 1.39
CA SER A 115 -5.29 10.95 1.70
C SER A 115 -5.08 10.49 3.13
N TYR A 116 -3.97 9.83 3.39
CA TYR A 116 -3.57 9.45 4.75
C TYR A 116 -2.19 9.97 5.15
N TYR A 117 -1.40 10.42 4.18
CA TYR A 117 -0.08 11.00 4.37
C TYR A 117 0.15 12.08 3.32
N ASP A 118 0.78 13.21 3.67
CA ASP A 118 0.77 14.40 2.81
C ASP A 118 2.17 14.84 2.30
N ASN A 119 3.27 14.16 2.69
CA ASN A 119 4.65 14.61 2.41
C ASN A 119 5.43 13.66 1.50
N ALA A 120 4.77 12.92 0.62
CA ALA A 120 5.43 11.98 -0.27
C ALA A 120 6.19 12.73 -1.38
N ILE A 121 7.47 12.35 -1.61
CA ILE A 121 8.32 12.95 -2.64
C ILE A 121 9.08 11.89 -3.43
N LEU A 122 9.33 12.16 -4.70
CA LEU A 122 10.27 11.41 -5.53
C LEU A 122 11.64 12.04 -5.44
N THR A 123 12.69 11.22 -5.37
CA THR A 123 14.08 11.70 -5.26
C THR A 123 15.01 10.90 -6.17
N TRP A 124 16.14 11.52 -6.52
CA TRP A 124 17.35 10.81 -6.89
C TRP A 124 18.35 10.94 -5.74
N ALA A 125 19.09 9.90 -5.48
CA ALA A 125 20.04 9.87 -4.39
C ALA A 125 21.40 9.32 -4.84
N VAL A 126 22.43 9.78 -4.13
CA VAL A 126 23.79 9.26 -4.24
C VAL A 126 24.31 8.91 -2.85
N PRO A 127 25.29 8.01 -2.73
CA PRO A 127 25.96 7.77 -1.45
C PRO A 127 26.54 9.04 -0.82
N GLU A 128 26.49 9.14 0.52
CA GLU A 128 26.95 10.33 1.27
C GLU A 128 28.45 10.64 1.06
N TYR A 129 29.29 9.61 0.75
CA TYR A 129 30.71 9.81 0.47
C TYR A 129 30.97 10.59 -0.83
N MET A 130 29.99 10.76 -1.68
CA MET A 130 30.06 11.58 -2.90
C MET A 130 29.81 13.06 -2.57
N GLU A 131 30.69 13.67 -1.76
CA GLU A 131 30.49 15.01 -1.19
C GLU A 131 30.28 16.12 -2.22
N GLU A 132 30.79 15.95 -3.44
CA GLU A 132 30.75 16.95 -4.52
C GLU A 132 29.42 16.91 -5.35
N ILE A 133 28.60 15.88 -5.17
CA ILE A 133 27.34 15.69 -5.90
C ILE A 133 26.18 16.01 -4.96
N ASN A 134 25.52 17.15 -5.13
CA ASN A 134 24.44 17.61 -4.25
C ASN A 134 23.16 17.96 -5.02
N SER A 135 23.22 18.08 -6.33
CA SER A 135 22.12 18.41 -7.22
C SER A 135 22.15 17.53 -8.47
N ILE A 136 21.00 17.32 -9.09
CA ILE A 136 20.92 16.67 -10.40
C ILE A 136 21.77 17.43 -11.44
N GLU A 137 21.96 18.74 -11.27
CA GLU A 137 22.83 19.53 -12.15
C GLU A 137 24.30 19.14 -12.05
N ASP A 138 24.76 18.64 -10.90
CA ASP A 138 26.16 18.25 -10.69
C ASP A 138 26.55 16.98 -11.45
N LEU A 139 25.57 16.21 -11.94
CA LEU A 139 25.79 15.03 -12.77
C LEU A 139 26.31 15.39 -14.17
N LYS A 140 26.11 16.64 -14.64
CA LYS A 140 26.63 17.07 -15.93
C LYS A 140 28.14 16.92 -16.02
N ALA A 141 28.57 16.46 -17.20
CA ALA A 141 29.99 16.19 -17.49
C ALA A 141 30.65 15.12 -16.60
N LYS A 142 29.88 14.40 -15.80
CA LYS A 142 30.38 13.32 -14.92
C LYS A 142 29.85 11.94 -15.35
N SER A 143 29.28 11.81 -16.53
CA SER A 143 28.69 10.57 -17.03
C SER A 143 29.64 9.36 -16.95
N ALA A 144 30.95 9.58 -17.15
CA ALA A 144 31.94 8.51 -17.08
C ALA A 144 32.11 7.95 -15.65
N ASP A 145 31.88 8.77 -14.61
CA ASP A 145 32.02 8.36 -13.21
C ASP A 145 30.85 7.43 -12.81
N PHE A 146 29.69 7.59 -13.48
CA PHE A 146 28.45 6.83 -13.27
C PHE A 146 28.18 5.79 -14.37
N ASP A 147 29.13 5.46 -15.22
CA ASP A 147 28.93 4.58 -16.39
C ASP A 147 27.77 5.03 -17.29
N GLY A 148 27.45 6.32 -17.32
CA GLY A 148 26.31 6.91 -18.04
C GLY A 148 24.94 6.41 -17.57
N THR A 149 24.81 6.04 -16.30
CA THR A 149 23.60 5.37 -15.83
C THR A 149 23.02 6.03 -14.59
N VAL A 150 21.69 6.24 -14.63
CA VAL A 150 20.84 6.41 -13.46
C VAL A 150 20.13 5.08 -13.23
N VAL A 151 20.32 4.47 -12.06
CA VAL A 151 19.73 3.16 -11.73
C VAL A 151 18.32 3.38 -11.20
N GLY A 152 17.33 2.84 -11.91
CA GLY A 152 15.91 2.99 -11.64
C GLY A 152 15.22 1.71 -11.25
N ILE A 153 13.92 1.84 -11.01
CA ILE A 153 13.03 0.77 -10.56
C ILE A 153 12.18 0.22 -11.73
N GLU A 154 11.01 -0.32 -11.44
CA GLU A 154 10.10 -0.95 -12.40
C GLU A 154 9.75 0.01 -13.56
N PRO A 155 9.70 -0.50 -14.81
CA PRO A 155 9.38 0.33 -15.99
C PRO A 155 8.03 1.04 -15.92
N GLY A 156 7.04 0.46 -15.22
CA GLY A 156 5.69 1.01 -15.05
C GLY A 156 5.54 1.99 -13.89
N ALA A 157 6.59 2.20 -13.08
CA ALA A 157 6.52 3.13 -11.95
C ALA A 157 6.45 4.60 -12.43
N GLY A 158 5.67 5.43 -11.74
CA GLY A 158 5.61 6.86 -12.01
C GLY A 158 6.97 7.54 -11.79
N LEU A 159 7.74 7.12 -10.80
CA LEU A 159 9.14 7.55 -10.59
C LEU A 159 10.02 7.29 -11.82
N THR A 160 9.80 6.18 -12.53
CA THR A 160 10.50 5.89 -13.77
C THR A 160 10.16 6.91 -14.88
N GLU A 161 8.90 7.30 -15.00
CA GLU A 161 8.51 8.34 -15.97
C GLU A 161 9.03 9.73 -15.58
N ALA A 162 8.95 10.10 -14.30
CA ALA A 162 9.53 11.34 -13.77
C ALA A 162 11.05 11.39 -14.01
N SER A 163 11.75 10.25 -13.79
CA SER A 163 13.19 10.15 -14.03
C SER A 163 13.58 10.29 -15.51
N LYS A 164 12.80 9.72 -16.43
CA LYS A 164 12.98 9.94 -17.86
C LYS A 164 12.81 11.41 -18.25
N LYS A 165 11.86 12.09 -17.60
CA LYS A 165 11.65 13.52 -17.79
C LYS A 165 12.85 14.31 -17.24
N ALA A 166 13.31 13.99 -16.03
CA ALA A 166 14.45 14.64 -15.40
C ALA A 166 15.71 14.54 -16.27
N ILE A 167 16.04 13.35 -16.80
CA ILE A 167 17.18 13.17 -17.72
C ILE A 167 17.12 14.17 -18.88
N LYS A 168 15.95 14.37 -19.49
CA LYS A 168 15.77 15.30 -20.62
C LYS A 168 15.82 16.76 -20.18
N ASP A 169 15.11 17.11 -19.11
CA ASP A 169 15.03 18.49 -18.63
C ASP A 169 16.40 19.02 -18.21
N TYR A 170 17.24 18.15 -17.64
CA TYR A 170 18.60 18.48 -17.27
C TYR A 170 19.59 18.34 -18.43
N GLY A 171 19.19 17.77 -19.57
CA GLY A 171 20.07 17.53 -20.73
C GLY A 171 21.14 16.47 -20.44
N LEU A 172 20.86 15.56 -19.54
CA LEU A 172 21.79 14.47 -19.16
C LEU A 172 21.91 13.42 -20.28
N ASP A 173 20.88 13.26 -21.10
CA ASP A 173 20.94 12.41 -22.30
C ASP A 173 21.98 12.89 -23.31
N GLU A 174 22.19 14.20 -23.44
CA GLU A 174 23.25 14.78 -24.26
C GLU A 174 24.65 14.50 -23.69
N ASP A 175 24.75 14.35 -22.36
CA ASP A 175 25.98 13.97 -21.64
C ASP A 175 26.18 12.45 -21.57
N GLY A 176 25.29 11.66 -22.16
CA GLY A 176 25.40 10.22 -22.29
C GLY A 176 24.75 9.40 -21.16
N TYR A 177 23.94 10.04 -20.30
CA TYR A 177 23.16 9.29 -19.31
C TYR A 177 21.94 8.61 -19.91
N ASN A 178 21.60 7.48 -19.36
CA ASN A 178 20.35 6.77 -19.59
C ASN A 178 19.79 6.24 -18.26
N LEU A 179 18.48 6.03 -18.21
CA LEU A 179 17.83 5.36 -17.08
C LEU A 179 17.87 3.84 -17.30
N SER A 180 18.54 3.13 -16.42
CA SER A 180 18.51 1.66 -16.37
C SER A 180 17.35 1.21 -15.50
N THR A 181 16.27 0.74 -16.10
CA THR A 181 15.09 0.24 -15.38
C THR A 181 15.20 -1.24 -15.08
N SER A 182 14.83 -1.63 -13.85
CA SER A 182 14.84 -3.04 -13.42
C SER A 182 13.65 -3.31 -12.47
N SER A 183 13.94 -3.68 -11.25
CA SER A 183 12.98 -3.76 -10.15
C SER A 183 13.56 -3.05 -8.93
N THR A 184 12.70 -2.66 -7.99
CA THR A 184 13.15 -2.05 -6.74
C THR A 184 14.19 -2.91 -6.00
N PRO A 185 14.01 -4.24 -5.81
CA PRO A 185 15.05 -5.07 -5.20
C PRO A 185 16.37 -5.11 -5.98
N ALA A 186 16.31 -5.07 -7.32
CA ALA A 186 17.53 -5.06 -8.13
C ALA A 186 18.28 -3.73 -7.98
N MET A 187 17.58 -2.59 -8.03
CA MET A 187 18.15 -1.27 -7.79
C MET A 187 18.83 -1.21 -6.40
N LEU A 188 18.14 -1.69 -5.34
CA LEU A 188 18.69 -1.72 -3.98
C LEU A 188 19.93 -2.63 -3.87
N SER A 189 19.98 -3.75 -4.61
CA SER A 189 21.14 -4.63 -4.66
C SER A 189 22.35 -3.94 -5.33
N GLU A 190 22.12 -3.16 -6.39
CA GLU A 190 23.15 -2.34 -7.02
C GLU A 190 23.65 -1.26 -6.08
N LEU A 191 22.74 -0.56 -5.39
CA LEU A 191 23.08 0.44 -4.38
C LEU A 191 23.94 -0.17 -3.25
N GLN A 192 23.53 -1.32 -2.69
CA GLN A 192 24.32 -2.01 -1.66
C GLN A 192 25.72 -2.34 -2.17
N THR A 193 25.81 -2.86 -3.40
CA THR A 193 27.10 -3.22 -3.99
C THR A 193 28.02 -2.02 -4.17
N ALA A 194 27.47 -0.88 -4.59
CA ALA A 194 28.22 0.36 -4.76
C ALA A 194 28.67 0.92 -3.40
N VAL A 195 27.78 0.96 -2.41
CA VAL A 195 28.11 1.41 -1.04
C VAL A 195 29.21 0.57 -0.42
N ASP A 196 29.15 -0.78 -0.56
CA ASP A 196 30.17 -1.68 0.00
C ASP A 196 31.56 -1.51 -0.63
N LYS A 197 31.63 -1.00 -1.86
CA LYS A 197 32.88 -0.78 -2.61
C LYS A 197 33.31 0.67 -2.65
N GLU A 198 32.49 1.58 -2.15
CA GLU A 198 32.65 3.02 -2.33
C GLU A 198 32.71 3.41 -3.83
N ASP A 199 31.93 2.72 -4.69
CA ASP A 199 31.79 3.03 -6.12
C ASP A 199 30.74 4.14 -6.30
N ASP A 200 30.91 4.97 -7.35
CA ASP A 200 29.95 6.03 -7.69
C ASP A 200 28.65 5.43 -8.26
N ILE A 201 27.51 5.86 -7.73
CA ILE A 201 26.17 5.45 -8.19
C ILE A 201 25.16 6.57 -7.97
N VAL A 202 24.20 6.70 -8.89
CA VAL A 202 22.99 7.49 -8.71
C VAL A 202 21.78 6.59 -8.89
N VAL A 203 20.88 6.60 -7.90
CA VAL A 203 19.68 5.76 -7.87
C VAL A 203 18.41 6.60 -7.74
N THR A 204 17.29 6.04 -8.18
CA THR A 204 15.97 6.65 -7.96
C THR A 204 15.38 6.12 -6.67
N LEU A 205 14.92 7.01 -5.79
CA LEU A 205 14.30 6.70 -4.50
C LEU A 205 13.03 7.55 -4.31
N TRP A 206 12.39 7.38 -3.19
CA TRP A 206 11.24 8.19 -2.77
C TRP A 206 11.22 8.33 -1.25
N ARG A 207 10.37 9.21 -0.72
CA ARG A 207 10.10 9.32 0.71
C ARG A 207 8.58 9.33 0.93
N PRO A 208 8.07 8.59 1.93
CA PRO A 208 8.84 7.72 2.84
C PRO A 208 9.33 6.43 2.14
N PHE A 209 10.50 5.94 2.51
CA PHE A 209 11.04 4.65 2.09
C PHE A 209 12.18 4.24 3.04
N TRP A 210 12.10 3.05 3.58
CA TRP A 210 13.06 2.51 4.55
C TRP A 210 14.52 2.56 4.08
N ALA A 211 14.75 2.44 2.79
CA ALA A 211 16.10 2.45 2.21
C ALA A 211 16.87 3.74 2.53
N ASN A 212 16.18 4.88 2.68
CA ASN A 212 16.79 6.15 3.05
C ASN A 212 17.39 6.15 4.46
N SER A 213 16.94 5.28 5.34
CA SER A 213 17.50 5.10 6.69
C SER A 213 18.53 3.97 6.74
N LYS A 214 18.39 2.99 5.85
CA LYS A 214 19.28 1.83 5.79
C LYS A 214 20.60 2.11 5.13
N PHE A 215 20.59 2.87 4.03
CA PHE A 215 21.79 3.19 3.26
C PHE A 215 22.29 4.60 3.60
N PRO A 216 23.62 4.82 3.66
CA PRO A 216 24.20 6.15 3.82
C PRO A 216 24.10 6.92 2.49
N VAL A 217 22.89 7.41 2.18
CA VAL A 217 22.57 8.14 0.95
C VAL A 217 22.05 9.54 1.26
N LYS A 218 22.27 10.45 0.33
CA LYS A 218 21.68 11.79 0.32
C LYS A 218 20.88 12.04 -0.95
N ASP A 219 19.75 12.73 -0.79
CA ASP A 219 18.94 13.17 -1.93
C ASP A 219 19.65 14.27 -2.70
N LEU A 220 19.51 14.26 -4.02
CA LEU A 220 19.95 15.34 -4.89
C LEU A 220 18.87 16.43 -4.97
N GLU A 221 19.30 17.68 -4.89
CA GLU A 221 18.43 18.80 -5.19
C GLU A 221 17.92 18.75 -6.63
N ASP A 222 16.63 19.02 -6.83
CA ASP A 222 15.96 19.13 -8.13
C ASP A 222 15.51 20.57 -8.39
N PRO A 223 16.42 21.51 -8.71
CA PRO A 223 16.06 22.92 -8.90
C PRO A 223 15.12 23.18 -10.07
N LYS A 224 14.92 22.23 -10.97
CA LYS A 224 13.95 22.34 -12.09
C LYS A 224 12.58 21.77 -11.75
N GLY A 225 12.45 21.06 -10.63
CA GLY A 225 11.22 20.40 -10.24
C GLY A 225 10.79 19.30 -11.22
N SER A 226 11.75 18.62 -11.85
CA SER A 226 11.46 17.59 -12.85
C SER A 226 10.91 16.31 -12.26
N LEU A 227 11.25 16.01 -11.00
CA LEU A 227 10.72 14.88 -10.23
C LEU A 227 9.34 15.16 -9.62
N GLY A 228 8.88 16.42 -9.68
CA GLY A 228 7.60 16.86 -9.12
C GLY A 228 7.70 17.51 -7.75
N ASP A 229 6.60 18.12 -7.33
CA ASP A 229 6.42 18.63 -5.97
C ASP A 229 5.94 17.52 -5.05
N PRO A 230 6.01 17.68 -3.72
CA PRO A 230 5.36 16.75 -2.78
C PRO A 230 3.89 16.49 -3.13
N GLU A 231 3.44 15.28 -2.86
CA GLU A 231 2.05 14.86 -3.04
C GLU A 231 1.55 14.06 -1.84
N SER A 232 0.23 13.84 -1.80
CA SER A 232 -0.39 13.01 -0.78
C SER A 232 -0.49 11.55 -1.23
N LEU A 233 -0.44 10.63 -0.27
CA LEU A 233 -0.75 9.22 -0.48
C LEU A 233 -2.21 8.96 -0.14
N HIS A 234 -2.90 8.26 -1.03
CA HIS A 234 -4.33 8.05 -0.96
C HIS A 234 -4.71 6.57 -0.81
N TRP A 235 -5.85 6.34 -0.15
CA TRP A 235 -6.58 5.08 -0.24
C TRP A 235 -7.43 5.13 -1.50
N LEU A 236 -7.13 4.31 -2.50
CA LEU A 236 -8.01 4.15 -3.65
C LEU A 236 -8.79 2.84 -3.54
N ALA A 237 -10.03 2.87 -3.98
CA ALA A 237 -10.91 1.72 -3.98
C ALA A 237 -11.62 1.54 -5.33
N ARG A 238 -12.12 0.33 -5.61
CA ARG A 238 -12.99 0.10 -6.75
C ARG A 238 -14.29 0.90 -6.65
N ASN A 239 -14.97 1.10 -7.75
CA ASN A 239 -16.32 1.67 -7.74
C ASN A 239 -17.27 0.89 -6.83
N ASP A 240 -18.22 1.61 -6.24
CA ASP A 240 -19.22 1.11 -5.29
C ASP A 240 -18.64 0.56 -3.96
N PHE A 241 -17.35 0.66 -3.70
CA PHE A 241 -16.74 0.23 -2.44
C PHE A 241 -17.37 0.93 -1.23
N SER A 242 -17.56 2.24 -1.30
CA SER A 242 -18.20 3.02 -0.22
C SER A 242 -19.65 2.63 0.04
N ASN A 243 -20.35 2.07 -0.97
CA ASN A 243 -21.70 1.54 -0.79
C ASN A 243 -21.68 0.15 -0.16
N ASP A 244 -20.74 -0.71 -0.56
CA ASP A 244 -20.61 -2.07 -0.06
C ASP A 244 -20.05 -2.11 1.38
N PHE A 245 -19.07 -1.24 1.67
CA PHE A 245 -18.32 -1.18 2.93
C PHE A 245 -18.29 0.23 3.55
N PRO A 246 -19.47 0.85 3.84
CA PRO A 246 -19.55 2.25 4.27
C PRO A 246 -18.77 2.56 5.56
N ASP A 247 -18.75 1.62 6.52
CA ASP A 247 -18.02 1.80 7.79
C ASP A 247 -16.49 1.83 7.56
N VAL A 248 -16.00 1.04 6.59
CA VAL A 248 -14.58 0.99 6.22
C VAL A 248 -14.18 2.25 5.46
N ALA A 249 -14.98 2.66 4.49
CA ALA A 249 -14.72 3.87 3.70
C ALA A 249 -14.67 5.12 4.59
N GLU A 250 -15.60 5.28 5.53
CA GLU A 250 -15.58 6.39 6.50
C GLU A 250 -14.34 6.33 7.39
N TRP A 251 -13.96 5.14 7.86
CA TRP A 251 -12.80 4.95 8.72
C TRP A 251 -11.49 5.28 7.99
N LEU A 252 -11.32 4.83 6.74
CA LEU A 252 -10.16 5.14 5.90
C LEU A 252 -10.03 6.65 5.66
N GLY A 253 -11.12 7.34 5.36
CA GLY A 253 -11.13 8.79 5.16
C GLY A 253 -10.66 9.59 6.37
N ASP A 254 -10.77 9.04 7.58
CA ASP A 254 -10.34 9.68 8.83
C ASP A 254 -8.92 9.28 9.27
N LEU A 255 -8.37 8.20 8.71
CA LEU A 255 -7.05 7.69 9.08
C LEU A 255 -5.98 8.61 8.52
N LYS A 256 -5.09 9.10 9.40
CA LYS A 256 -3.94 9.95 9.05
C LYS A 256 -2.72 9.47 9.80
N LEU A 257 -1.59 9.50 9.12
CA LEU A 257 -0.27 9.23 9.69
C LEU A 257 0.63 10.45 9.44
N ASP A 258 1.41 10.84 10.45
CA ASP A 258 2.48 11.82 10.29
C ASP A 258 3.80 11.12 9.88
N ASP A 259 4.85 11.94 9.65
CA ASP A 259 6.15 11.45 9.19
C ASP A 259 6.78 10.43 10.16
N GLU A 260 6.65 10.63 11.48
CA GLU A 260 7.20 9.76 12.50
C GLU A 260 6.43 8.43 12.57
N GLN A 261 5.11 8.50 12.54
CA GLN A 261 4.22 7.34 12.59
C GLN A 261 4.43 6.47 11.35
N TYR A 262 4.41 7.08 10.16
CA TYR A 262 4.54 6.32 8.93
C TYR A 262 5.95 5.75 8.75
N GLY A 263 6.99 6.54 9.01
CA GLY A 263 8.37 6.08 8.95
C GLY A 263 8.65 4.95 9.93
N SER A 264 8.09 5.02 11.16
CA SER A 264 8.26 3.94 12.15
C SER A 264 7.47 2.67 11.78
N LEU A 265 6.29 2.78 11.16
CA LEU A 265 5.56 1.62 10.66
C LEU A 265 6.40 0.87 9.62
N GLU A 266 6.90 1.57 8.62
CA GLU A 266 7.69 0.98 7.56
C GLU A 266 9.01 0.38 8.08
N ASP A 267 9.70 1.09 8.99
CA ASP A 267 10.92 0.58 9.62
C ASP A 267 10.66 -0.69 10.44
N THR A 268 9.57 -0.74 11.20
CA THR A 268 9.21 -1.94 11.96
C THR A 268 8.92 -3.12 11.03
N VAL A 269 8.11 -2.91 10.00
CA VAL A 269 7.71 -3.99 9.06
C VAL A 269 8.91 -4.51 8.25
N VAL A 270 9.81 -3.62 7.79
CA VAL A 270 10.81 -4.01 6.79
C VAL A 270 12.20 -4.26 7.37
N ASN A 271 12.59 -3.55 8.45
CA ASN A 271 13.94 -3.64 9.00
C ASN A 271 14.04 -4.40 10.31
N GLN A 272 12.95 -4.50 11.07
CA GLN A 272 12.98 -5.13 12.40
C GLN A 272 12.41 -6.55 12.40
N HIS A 273 11.70 -6.95 11.34
CA HIS A 273 11.12 -8.28 11.17
C HIS A 273 11.60 -8.91 9.86
N ASP A 274 11.51 -10.24 9.78
CA ASP A 274 11.81 -10.99 8.57
C ASP A 274 10.58 -11.05 7.64
N GLU A 275 10.81 -11.26 6.34
CA GLU A 275 9.74 -11.47 5.34
C GLU A 275 8.81 -12.62 5.79
N GLY A 276 7.50 -12.35 5.79
CA GLY A 276 6.46 -13.27 6.27
C GLY A 276 6.05 -13.03 7.73
N GLU A 277 6.66 -12.07 8.44
CA GLU A 277 6.32 -11.68 9.81
C GLU A 277 5.60 -10.32 9.86
N GLU A 278 5.14 -9.79 8.72
CA GLU A 278 4.49 -8.49 8.60
C GLU A 278 3.28 -8.31 9.55
N PRO A 279 2.41 -9.32 9.76
CA PRO A 279 1.31 -9.21 10.73
C PRO A 279 1.81 -9.00 12.16
N ASP A 280 2.88 -9.72 12.58
CA ASP A 280 3.47 -9.58 13.90
C ASP A 280 4.16 -8.22 14.06
N ALA A 281 4.85 -7.75 13.01
CA ALA A 281 5.49 -6.44 12.95
C ALA A 281 4.48 -5.29 13.13
N VAL A 282 3.37 -5.35 12.42
CA VAL A 282 2.29 -4.36 12.56
C VAL A 282 1.66 -4.39 13.94
N GLN A 283 1.45 -5.58 14.52
CA GLN A 283 0.92 -5.68 15.87
C GLN A 283 1.89 -5.08 16.89
N GLU A 284 3.19 -5.34 16.78
CA GLU A 284 4.22 -4.74 17.64
C GLU A 284 4.21 -3.21 17.51
N TRP A 285 4.17 -2.68 16.27
CA TRP A 285 4.09 -1.24 16.04
C TRP A 285 2.85 -0.61 16.69
N LEU A 286 1.67 -1.21 16.54
CA LEU A 286 0.42 -0.76 17.15
C LEU A 286 0.48 -0.79 18.68
N ASP A 287 1.18 -1.75 19.28
CA ASP A 287 1.36 -1.83 20.73
C ASP A 287 2.25 -0.69 21.28
N THR A 288 3.17 -0.16 20.46
CA THR A 288 4.01 0.99 20.84
C THR A 288 3.28 2.33 20.79
N ILE A 289 2.27 2.46 19.90
CA ILE A 289 1.49 3.69 19.69
C ILE A 289 -0.02 3.41 19.60
N PRO A 290 -0.64 2.91 20.66
CA PRO A 290 -1.98 2.32 20.65
C PRO A 290 -3.11 3.25 20.21
N ASP A 291 -2.93 4.58 20.28
CA ASP A 291 -3.95 5.57 19.96
C ASP A 291 -3.85 6.11 18.50
N VAL A 292 -2.84 5.69 17.74
CA VAL A 292 -2.57 6.25 16.41
C VAL A 292 -3.63 5.83 15.40
N VAL A 293 -4.04 4.57 15.41
CA VAL A 293 -5.07 4.04 14.51
C VAL A 293 -6.25 3.53 15.32
N LYS A 294 -7.35 4.26 15.26
CA LYS A 294 -8.60 3.91 15.96
C LYS A 294 -9.26 2.71 15.32
N ASP A 295 -9.94 1.90 16.13
CA ASP A 295 -10.72 0.78 15.62
C ASP A 295 -11.94 1.26 14.81
N ILE A 296 -12.27 0.53 13.75
CA ILE A 296 -13.38 0.83 12.81
C ILE A 296 -14.71 1.02 13.55
N ASN A 297 -14.96 0.26 14.61
CA ASN A 297 -16.22 0.30 15.37
C ASN A 297 -16.20 1.28 16.57
N SER A 298 -15.14 2.01 16.83
CA SER A 298 -15.01 2.88 18.02
C SER A 298 -16.07 4.00 18.07
N ARG A 299 -16.56 4.49 16.94
CA ARG A 299 -17.60 5.55 16.86
C ARG A 299 -18.99 5.06 17.18
N ARG A 300 -19.34 3.81 16.85
CA ARG A 300 -20.66 3.26 17.19
C ARG A 300 -20.87 3.15 18.70
N ALA A 301 -19.82 2.85 19.44
CA ALA A 301 -19.88 2.80 20.91
C ALA A 301 -20.17 4.17 21.55
N VAL A 302 -19.63 5.26 20.98
CA VAL A 302 -19.86 6.64 21.46
C VAL A 302 -21.26 7.13 21.11
N ALA A 303 -21.77 6.80 19.94
CA ALA A 303 -23.12 7.20 19.51
C ALA A 303 -24.25 6.47 20.25
N GLN A 304 -23.99 5.28 20.80
CA GLN A 304 -24.93 4.48 21.58
C GLN A 304 -24.85 4.71 23.09
N ALA A 305 -23.93 5.52 23.58
CA ALA A 305 -23.88 5.86 25.00
C ALA A 305 -25.16 6.58 25.42
N PRO A 306 -25.91 6.10 26.44
CA PRO A 306 -27.17 6.71 26.85
C PRO A 306 -26.89 8.16 27.31
N ARG A 307 -27.56 9.11 26.67
CA ARG A 307 -27.55 10.49 27.15
C ARG A 307 -28.05 10.49 28.59
N SER A 308 -27.15 10.73 29.53
CA SER A 308 -27.52 10.92 30.94
C SER A 308 -28.52 12.08 31.02
N VAL A 309 -29.77 11.71 31.31
CA VAL A 309 -30.83 12.67 31.61
C VAL A 309 -30.41 13.36 32.91
N VAL A 310 -29.84 14.55 32.81
CA VAL A 310 -29.65 15.46 33.95
C VAL A 310 -31.06 15.84 34.37
N GLY A 311 -31.59 15.15 35.38
CA GLY A 311 -32.86 15.47 36.01
C GLY A 311 -32.76 16.85 36.66
N ALA A 312 -33.52 17.80 36.11
CA ALA A 312 -33.79 19.06 36.78
C ALA A 312 -34.60 18.76 38.05
N GLY A 313 -33.88 18.72 39.19
CA GLY A 313 -34.52 18.73 40.50
C GLY A 313 -34.98 20.15 40.80
N ARG A 314 -36.24 20.26 41.09
CA ARG A 314 -36.86 21.47 41.67
C ARG A 314 -36.49 21.60 43.14
#